data_c8e930ba3cf12c6b3fcc02d76a1ef70b
#
_entry.id   c8e930ba3cf12c6b3fcc02d76a1ef70b
#
_cell.length_a   1.000
_cell.length_b   1.000
_cell.length_c   1.000
_cell.angle_alpha   90.00
_cell.angle_beta   90.00
_cell.angle_gamma   90.00
#
_symmetry.space_group_name_H-M   'P 1'
#
loop_
_entity.id
_entity.type
_entity.pdbx_description
1 polymer ?
#
loop_
_entity_poly.entity_id
_entity_poly.type
_entity_poly.pdbx_seq_one_letter_code
_entity_poly.pdbx_strand_id
1 'polypeptide(L)'
;DNADRFNIDTDKMAIMGESAGGHLAVNACLKDKKQRMKLVVPVYGVMDMSVAEDTPYNWDYSLYQMEEEQKDYIMNRLFRFKELNDSMNELYLQNGESTLDGEISPLFSEHLDCLPKVLMIEAEFDYFKICNEEFVKKLEEQGKDVDVIYYEGLDHGFFDRLGSLPQTQDCIDEIAKYIKEM
;
A
#
# COMPACT_ATOMS: atom_id res chain seq x y z
N ASP A 1 -10.57 -15.19 -19.46
CA ASP A 1 -11.30 -16.32 -20.12
C ASP A 1 -12.81 -16.25 -19.91
N ASN A 2 -13.33 -15.33 -19.07
CA ASN A 2 -14.78 -15.17 -18.83
C ASN A 2 -15.26 -13.73 -19.09
N ALA A 3 -14.45 -12.89 -19.74
CA ALA A 3 -14.77 -11.48 -19.96
C ALA A 3 -16.12 -11.29 -20.67
N ASP A 4 -16.33 -12.02 -21.77
CA ASP A 4 -17.59 -11.97 -22.54
C ASP A 4 -18.79 -12.40 -21.69
N ARG A 5 -18.61 -13.43 -20.85
CA ARG A 5 -19.68 -13.95 -19.97
C ARG A 5 -20.12 -12.92 -18.94
N PHE A 6 -19.22 -12.10 -18.43
CA PHE A 6 -19.49 -11.11 -17.40
C PHE A 6 -19.53 -9.67 -17.92
N ASN A 7 -19.45 -9.50 -19.24
CA ASN A 7 -19.40 -8.20 -19.90
C ASN A 7 -18.30 -7.29 -19.31
N ILE A 8 -17.09 -7.87 -19.17
CA ILE A 8 -15.91 -7.18 -18.62
C ILE A 8 -15.15 -6.51 -19.76
N ASP A 9 -14.87 -5.22 -19.62
CA ASP A 9 -13.94 -4.52 -20.49
C ASP A 9 -12.49 -4.85 -20.04
N THR A 10 -11.81 -5.69 -20.83
CA THR A 10 -10.45 -6.15 -20.52
C THR A 10 -9.39 -5.06 -20.71
N ASP A 11 -9.73 -3.95 -21.37
CA ASP A 11 -8.83 -2.82 -21.55
C ASP A 11 -8.96 -1.77 -20.43
N LYS A 12 -9.92 -1.98 -19.52
CA LYS A 12 -10.24 -1.09 -18.39
C LYS A 12 -10.29 -1.85 -17.06
N MET A 13 -9.19 -2.52 -16.75
CA MET A 13 -9.09 -3.31 -15.52
C MET A 13 -8.25 -2.58 -14.48
N ALA A 14 -8.80 -2.44 -13.28
CA ALA A 14 -8.08 -1.98 -12.08
C ALA A 14 -7.98 -3.10 -11.06
N ILE A 15 -6.98 -3.03 -10.19
CA ILE A 15 -6.86 -3.88 -9.02
C ILE A 15 -6.63 -2.98 -7.80
N MET A 16 -7.32 -3.28 -6.71
CA MET A 16 -7.15 -2.56 -5.47
C MET A 16 -7.20 -3.49 -4.27
N GLY A 17 -6.67 -3.04 -3.17
CA GLY A 17 -6.77 -3.71 -1.89
C GLY A 17 -6.26 -2.82 -0.78
N GLU A 18 -6.74 -3.07 0.42
CA GLU A 18 -6.31 -2.37 1.62
C GLU A 18 -5.29 -3.20 2.40
N SER A 19 -4.33 -2.59 3.06
CA SER A 19 -3.35 -3.27 3.93
C SER A 19 -2.63 -4.42 3.21
N ALA A 20 -2.73 -5.64 3.70
CA ALA A 20 -2.24 -6.84 3.03
C ALA A 20 -2.84 -7.03 1.62
N GLY A 21 -4.09 -6.59 1.39
CA GLY A 21 -4.70 -6.58 0.06
C GLY A 21 -4.02 -5.61 -0.90
N GLY A 22 -3.54 -4.46 -0.42
CA GLY A 22 -2.73 -3.52 -1.20
C GLY A 22 -1.38 -4.10 -1.60
N HIS A 23 -0.71 -4.78 -0.68
CA HIS A 23 0.48 -5.57 -0.94
C HIS A 23 0.26 -6.62 -2.04
N LEU A 24 -0.80 -7.42 -1.89
CA LEU A 24 -1.14 -8.46 -2.88
C LEU A 24 -1.51 -7.87 -4.25
N ALA A 25 -2.19 -6.72 -4.30
CA ALA A 25 -2.54 -6.03 -5.54
C ALA A 25 -1.30 -5.59 -6.31
N VAL A 26 -0.31 -4.99 -5.64
CA VAL A 26 0.96 -4.59 -6.27
C VAL A 26 1.73 -5.82 -6.74
N ASN A 27 1.89 -6.85 -5.90
CA ASN A 27 2.56 -8.09 -6.29
C ASN A 27 1.88 -8.81 -7.46
N ALA A 28 0.54 -8.77 -7.53
CA ALA A 28 -0.20 -9.32 -8.67
C ALA A 28 0.14 -8.58 -9.97
N CYS A 29 0.31 -7.24 -9.93
CA CYS A 29 0.74 -6.46 -11.09
C CYS A 29 2.19 -6.77 -11.48
N LEU A 30 3.11 -6.88 -10.51
CA LEU A 30 4.51 -7.24 -10.76
C LEU A 30 4.64 -8.62 -11.43
N LYS A 31 3.73 -9.54 -11.12
CA LYS A 31 3.70 -10.90 -11.69
C LYS A 31 2.85 -11.03 -12.97
N ASP A 32 2.09 -9.98 -13.35
CA ASP A 32 1.25 -10.01 -14.56
C ASP A 32 2.03 -9.70 -15.82
N LYS A 33 2.66 -10.73 -16.39
CA LYS A 33 3.43 -10.63 -17.65
C LYS A 33 2.64 -10.05 -18.83
N LYS A 34 1.31 -10.01 -18.75
CA LYS A 34 0.45 -9.46 -19.80
C LYS A 34 0.11 -8.00 -19.61
N GLN A 35 0.48 -7.42 -18.46
CA GLN A 35 0.21 -6.01 -18.09
C GLN A 35 -1.25 -5.61 -18.35
N ARG A 36 -2.19 -6.43 -17.88
CA ARG A 36 -3.62 -6.25 -18.11
C ARG A 36 -4.22 -5.14 -17.28
N MET A 37 -3.66 -4.91 -16.09
CA MET A 37 -4.14 -3.84 -15.19
C MET A 37 -3.72 -2.49 -15.75
N LYS A 38 -4.60 -1.50 -15.66
CA LYS A 38 -4.35 -0.10 -16.04
C LYS A 38 -4.15 0.80 -14.81
N LEU A 39 -4.66 0.35 -13.67
CA LEU A 39 -4.55 1.05 -12.40
C LEU A 39 -4.35 0.01 -11.28
N VAL A 40 -3.44 0.30 -10.36
CA VAL A 40 -3.34 -0.39 -9.07
C VAL A 40 -3.52 0.61 -7.94
N VAL A 41 -4.37 0.27 -6.97
CA VAL A 41 -4.68 1.14 -5.82
C VAL A 41 -4.36 0.41 -4.52
N PRO A 42 -3.12 0.51 -4.03
CA PRO A 42 -2.79 0.05 -2.69
C PRO A 42 -3.28 1.08 -1.66
N VAL A 43 -4.33 0.74 -0.93
CA VAL A 43 -4.85 1.56 0.18
C VAL A 43 -4.04 1.20 1.43
N TYR A 44 -3.22 2.12 1.91
CA TYR A 44 -2.21 1.90 2.96
C TYR A 44 -1.57 0.50 2.87
N GLY A 45 -1.12 0.14 1.68
CA GLY A 45 -0.55 -1.19 1.41
C GLY A 45 0.77 -1.42 2.14
N VAL A 46 1.17 -2.68 2.29
CA VAL A 46 2.44 -3.05 2.92
C VAL A 46 3.49 -3.21 1.83
N MET A 47 4.27 -2.15 1.56
CA MET A 47 5.28 -2.20 0.48
C MET A 47 6.61 -2.78 0.95
N ASP A 48 6.84 -2.85 2.25
CA ASP A 48 7.97 -3.53 2.87
C ASP A 48 7.50 -4.36 4.07
N MET A 49 7.83 -5.63 4.07
CA MET A 49 7.52 -6.57 5.15
C MET A 49 8.68 -6.72 6.15
N SER A 50 9.81 -6.04 5.95
CA SER A 50 10.91 -6.06 6.93
C SER A 50 10.50 -5.34 8.22
N VAL A 51 11.20 -5.66 9.31
CA VAL A 51 11.04 -4.93 10.56
C VAL A 51 11.80 -3.61 10.47
N ALA A 52 11.33 -2.60 11.23
CA ALA A 52 11.90 -1.25 11.19
C ALA A 52 13.42 -1.21 11.37
N GLU A 53 13.96 -2.06 12.22
CA GLU A 53 15.39 -2.14 12.52
C GLU A 53 16.22 -2.74 11.39
N ASP A 54 15.61 -3.49 10.47
CA ASP A 54 16.26 -4.21 9.36
C ASP A 54 16.06 -3.52 8.00
N THR A 55 15.38 -2.36 7.97
CA THR A 55 15.16 -1.63 6.72
C THR A 55 16.45 -0.98 6.20
N PRO A 56 16.68 -0.95 4.89
CA PRO A 56 17.83 -0.26 4.31
C PRO A 56 17.66 1.28 4.23
N TYR A 57 16.55 1.81 4.73
CA TYR A 57 16.22 3.24 4.80
C TYR A 57 15.95 3.66 6.24
N ASN A 58 15.89 4.97 6.48
CA ASN A 58 15.64 5.49 7.82
C ASN A 58 14.17 5.32 8.21
N TRP A 59 13.90 4.39 9.11
CA TRP A 59 12.61 4.23 9.75
C TRP A 59 12.72 4.53 11.24
N ASP A 60 11.98 5.51 11.74
CA ASP A 60 12.01 5.89 13.15
C ASP A 60 10.68 6.55 13.56
N TYR A 61 10.25 6.33 14.79
CA TYR A 61 9.02 6.92 15.34
C TYR A 61 9.04 8.45 15.35
N SER A 62 10.20 9.09 15.34
CA SER A 62 10.35 10.55 15.27
C SER A 62 9.94 11.15 13.92
N LEU A 63 9.76 10.32 12.90
CA LEU A 63 9.25 10.72 11.58
C LEU A 63 7.73 10.99 11.60
N TYR A 64 7.04 10.62 12.67
CA TYR A 64 5.63 10.92 12.88
C TYR A 64 5.48 12.18 13.73
N GLN A 65 4.86 13.22 13.17
CA GLN A 65 4.56 14.44 13.92
C GLN A 65 3.32 14.23 14.77
N MET A 66 3.47 14.19 16.08
CA MET A 66 2.39 13.88 17.02
C MET A 66 2.23 15.02 18.03
N GLU A 67 0.99 15.45 18.24
CA GLU A 67 0.65 16.31 19.37
C GLU A 67 0.78 15.54 20.70
N GLU A 68 1.26 16.20 21.75
CA GLU A 68 1.58 15.55 23.04
C GLU A 68 0.37 14.81 23.64
N GLU A 69 -0.85 15.38 23.47
CA GLU A 69 -2.09 14.80 23.99
C GLU A 69 -2.50 13.50 23.27
N GLN A 70 -2.01 13.28 22.04
CA GLN A 70 -2.36 12.12 21.22
C GLN A 70 -1.23 11.09 21.12
N LYS A 71 -0.04 11.47 21.53
CA LYS A 71 1.19 10.72 21.35
C LYS A 71 1.11 9.28 21.86
N ASP A 72 0.65 9.08 23.09
CA ASP A 72 0.55 7.75 23.68
C ASP A 72 -0.39 6.84 22.89
N TYR A 73 -1.50 7.39 22.41
CA TYR A 73 -2.45 6.64 21.59
C TYR A 73 -1.85 6.25 20.24
N ILE A 74 -1.24 7.22 19.54
CA ILE A 74 -0.63 6.98 18.21
C ILE A 74 0.53 6.00 18.33
N MET A 75 1.44 6.21 19.29
CA MET A 75 2.56 5.30 19.54
C MET A 75 2.11 3.86 19.82
N ASN A 76 1.07 3.70 20.63
CA ASN A 76 0.51 2.37 20.90
C ASN A 76 -0.05 1.71 19.62
N ARG A 77 -0.68 2.48 18.73
CA ARG A 77 -1.17 1.98 17.42
C ARG A 77 -0.01 1.56 16.51
N LEU A 78 1.01 2.40 16.36
CA LEU A 78 2.20 2.11 15.55
C LEU A 78 2.91 0.85 16.07
N PHE A 79 3.09 0.74 17.39
CA PHE A 79 3.72 -0.41 18.01
C PHE A 79 2.95 -1.72 17.78
N ARG A 80 1.63 -1.68 17.91
CA ARG A 80 0.78 -2.86 17.63
C ARG A 80 0.87 -3.32 16.16
N PHE A 81 1.00 -2.40 15.21
CA PHE A 81 1.17 -2.78 13.81
C PHE A 81 2.57 -3.32 13.54
N LYS A 82 3.61 -2.85 14.24
CA LYS A 82 4.92 -3.48 14.22
C LYS A 82 4.85 -4.94 14.66
N GLU A 83 4.27 -5.19 15.83
CA GLU A 83 4.11 -6.56 16.35
C GLU A 83 3.28 -7.46 15.43
N LEU A 84 2.23 -6.90 14.81
CA LEU A 84 1.42 -7.61 13.83
C LEU A 84 2.25 -7.98 12.60
N ASN A 85 3.06 -7.06 12.06
CA ASN A 85 3.93 -7.32 10.91
C ASN A 85 4.92 -8.46 11.23
N ASP A 86 5.55 -8.44 12.39
CA ASP A 86 6.47 -9.49 12.83
C ASP A 86 5.77 -10.87 12.86
N SER A 87 4.58 -10.91 13.46
CA SER A 87 3.77 -12.14 13.54
C SER A 87 3.30 -12.63 12.16
N MET A 88 2.94 -11.69 11.27
CA MET A 88 2.52 -12.03 9.89
C MET A 88 3.68 -12.58 9.08
N ASN A 89 4.90 -12.07 9.27
CA ASN A 89 6.09 -12.60 8.61
C ASN A 89 6.33 -14.07 8.97
N GLU A 90 6.19 -14.45 10.24
CA GLU A 90 6.31 -15.85 10.67
C GLU A 90 5.30 -16.79 9.98
N LEU A 91 4.10 -16.29 9.68
CA LEU A 91 3.06 -17.06 9.02
C LEU A 91 3.18 -17.07 7.49
N TYR A 92 3.67 -15.99 6.90
CA TYR A 92 3.71 -15.80 5.46
C TYR A 92 4.99 -16.38 4.83
N LEU A 93 6.14 -16.22 5.50
CA LEU A 93 7.46 -16.65 5.03
C LEU A 93 7.80 -18.05 5.57
N GLN A 94 7.35 -19.10 4.88
CA GLN A 94 7.48 -20.47 5.38
C GLN A 94 8.65 -21.27 4.81
N ASN A 95 9.32 -20.74 3.78
CA ASN A 95 10.41 -21.44 3.09
C ASN A 95 11.75 -20.73 3.23
N GLY A 96 11.86 -19.77 4.17
CA GLY A 96 13.08 -19.01 4.42
C GLY A 96 13.31 -17.87 3.42
N GLU A 97 12.23 -17.38 2.82
CA GLU A 97 12.25 -16.18 1.99
C GLU A 97 12.74 -14.98 2.82
N SER A 98 13.46 -14.06 2.18
CA SER A 98 13.89 -12.81 2.81
C SER A 98 12.80 -11.75 2.69
N THR A 99 12.56 -10.99 3.75
CA THR A 99 11.70 -9.80 3.69
C THR A 99 12.24 -8.72 2.74
N LEU A 100 13.53 -8.75 2.42
CA LEU A 100 14.17 -7.85 1.46
C LEU A 100 14.08 -8.36 0.00
N ASP A 101 13.43 -9.50 -0.22
CA ASP A 101 13.18 -9.99 -1.57
C ASP A 101 12.04 -9.18 -2.23
N GLY A 102 12.27 -8.72 -3.45
CA GLY A 102 11.28 -7.94 -4.21
C GLY A 102 10.02 -8.72 -4.59
N GLU A 103 10.02 -10.05 -4.47
CA GLU A 103 8.81 -10.86 -4.58
C GLU A 103 7.98 -10.88 -3.27
N ILE A 104 8.61 -10.54 -2.15
CA ILE A 104 8.00 -10.45 -0.83
C ILE A 104 7.64 -9.01 -0.51
N SER A 105 8.59 -8.09 -0.63
CA SER A 105 8.40 -6.65 -0.39
C SER A 105 8.50 -5.89 -1.71
N PRO A 106 7.39 -5.41 -2.25
CA PRO A 106 7.36 -4.69 -3.53
C PRO A 106 8.36 -3.52 -3.63
N LEU A 107 8.67 -2.87 -2.52
CA LEU A 107 9.67 -1.80 -2.44
C LEU A 107 11.03 -2.24 -3.01
N PHE A 108 11.42 -3.49 -2.84
CA PHE A 108 12.72 -4.00 -3.29
C PHE A 108 12.70 -4.63 -4.67
N SER A 109 11.55 -4.65 -5.36
CA SER A 109 11.46 -5.17 -6.71
C SER A 109 12.34 -4.39 -7.68
N GLU A 110 13.03 -5.11 -8.57
CA GLU A 110 13.78 -4.54 -9.69
C GLU A 110 12.90 -4.27 -10.93
N HIS A 111 11.62 -4.68 -10.89
CA HIS A 111 10.70 -4.65 -12.02
C HIS A 111 9.53 -3.70 -11.82
N LEU A 112 9.72 -2.59 -11.12
CA LEU A 112 8.67 -1.59 -10.89
C LEU A 112 8.20 -0.91 -12.18
N ASP A 113 9.03 -0.93 -13.21
CA ASP A 113 8.72 -0.44 -14.57
C ASP A 113 7.50 -1.12 -15.20
N CYS A 114 7.18 -2.36 -14.79
CA CYS A 114 6.01 -3.09 -15.30
C CYS A 114 4.69 -2.72 -14.63
N LEU A 115 4.71 -1.97 -13.53
CA LEU A 115 3.50 -1.54 -12.85
C LEU A 115 2.64 -0.63 -13.73
N PRO A 116 1.30 -0.74 -13.67
CA PRO A 116 0.39 0.24 -14.27
C PRO A 116 0.50 1.59 -13.54
N LYS A 117 -0.37 2.55 -13.87
CA LYS A 117 -0.56 3.74 -13.02
C LYS A 117 -0.82 3.29 -11.59
N VAL A 118 -0.17 3.94 -10.64
CA VAL A 118 -0.32 3.67 -9.20
C VAL A 118 -1.07 4.83 -8.56
N LEU A 119 -2.15 4.55 -7.83
CA LEU A 119 -2.78 5.49 -6.92
C LEU A 119 -2.53 5.00 -5.50
N MET A 120 -1.53 5.56 -4.84
CA MET A 120 -1.22 5.26 -3.44
C MET A 120 -2.16 6.04 -2.52
N ILE A 121 -2.83 5.34 -1.61
CA ILE A 121 -3.62 5.95 -0.54
C ILE A 121 -2.86 5.76 0.76
N GLU A 122 -2.63 6.85 1.50
CA GLU A 122 -1.85 6.82 2.73
C GLU A 122 -2.58 7.46 3.91
N ALA A 123 -2.23 7.04 5.11
CA ALA A 123 -2.70 7.61 6.36
C ALA A 123 -1.51 8.11 7.20
N GLU A 124 -1.68 9.25 7.86
CA GLU A 124 -0.60 9.95 8.58
C GLU A 124 0.04 9.09 9.68
N PHE A 125 -0.78 8.41 10.46
CA PHE A 125 -0.35 7.62 11.61
C PHE A 125 -0.35 6.11 11.34
N ASP A 126 0.06 5.74 10.11
CA ASP A 126 0.20 4.34 9.70
C ASP A 126 1.65 3.86 9.88
N TYR A 127 1.84 2.68 10.49
CA TYR A 127 3.15 2.05 10.62
C TYR A 127 3.86 1.85 9.27
N PHE A 128 3.09 1.56 8.22
CA PHE A 128 3.61 1.32 6.87
C PHE A 128 3.82 2.61 6.04
N LYS A 129 3.47 3.78 6.57
CA LYS A 129 3.63 5.07 5.87
C LYS A 129 5.05 5.25 5.32
N ILE A 130 6.06 5.02 6.16
CA ILE A 130 7.46 5.29 5.78
C ILE A 130 7.90 4.39 4.62
N CYS A 131 7.56 3.10 4.63
CA CYS A 131 7.88 2.21 3.51
C CYS A 131 7.11 2.57 2.24
N ASN A 132 5.89 3.07 2.38
CA ASN A 132 5.08 3.51 1.25
C ASN A 132 5.65 4.79 0.63
N GLU A 133 6.09 5.75 1.44
CA GLU A 133 6.78 6.96 0.97
C GLU A 133 8.08 6.60 0.21
N GLU A 134 8.87 5.67 0.71
CA GLU A 134 10.07 5.18 0.00
C GLU A 134 9.70 4.44 -1.31
N PHE A 135 8.60 3.70 -1.32
CA PHE A 135 8.10 3.05 -2.53
C PHE A 135 7.66 4.06 -3.58
N VAL A 136 6.89 5.09 -3.20
CA VAL A 136 6.48 6.20 -4.09
C VAL A 136 7.70 6.90 -4.66
N LYS A 137 8.65 7.29 -3.81
CA LYS A 137 9.90 7.93 -4.23
C LYS A 137 10.64 7.08 -5.27
N LYS A 138 10.76 5.76 -5.05
CA LYS A 138 11.41 4.86 -6.01
C LYS A 138 10.65 4.78 -7.34
N LEU A 139 9.32 4.82 -7.32
CA LEU A 139 8.49 4.89 -8.53
C LEU A 139 8.74 6.20 -9.31
N GLU A 140 8.75 7.34 -8.62
CA GLU A 140 9.01 8.66 -9.21
C GLU A 140 10.41 8.74 -9.82
N GLU A 141 11.45 8.23 -9.14
CA GLU A 141 12.82 8.15 -9.64
C GLU A 141 12.93 7.31 -10.93
N GLN A 142 12.05 6.34 -11.10
CA GLN A 142 11.94 5.52 -12.33
C GLN A 142 11.00 6.12 -13.38
N GLY A 143 10.44 7.30 -13.13
CA GLY A 143 9.53 8.01 -14.04
C GLY A 143 8.17 7.33 -14.19
N LYS A 144 7.72 6.58 -13.17
CA LYS A 144 6.41 5.95 -13.15
C LYS A 144 5.30 6.96 -12.88
N ASP A 145 4.12 6.70 -13.46
CA ASP A 145 2.90 7.47 -13.22
C ASP A 145 2.32 7.02 -11.85
N VAL A 146 2.60 7.82 -10.82
CA VAL A 146 2.14 7.60 -9.46
C VAL A 146 1.49 8.86 -8.90
N ASP A 147 0.27 8.70 -8.36
CA ASP A 147 -0.42 9.72 -7.58
C ASP A 147 -0.55 9.25 -6.14
N VAL A 148 -0.51 10.20 -5.21
CA VAL A 148 -0.66 9.93 -3.78
C VAL A 148 -1.83 10.75 -3.23
N ILE A 149 -2.75 10.09 -2.52
CA ILE A 149 -3.76 10.75 -1.69
C ILE A 149 -3.42 10.45 -0.23
N TYR A 150 -3.18 11.51 0.52
CA TYR A 150 -2.73 11.44 1.90
C TYR A 150 -3.82 11.94 2.85
N TYR A 151 -4.18 11.11 3.82
CA TYR A 151 -5.21 11.41 4.81
C TYR A 151 -4.59 11.79 6.15
N GLU A 152 -4.56 13.09 6.44
CA GLU A 152 -4.10 13.63 7.73
C GLU A 152 -5.01 13.23 8.89
N GLY A 153 -4.43 12.99 10.05
CA GLY A 153 -5.14 12.62 11.27
C GLY A 153 -5.66 11.18 11.31
N LEU A 154 -5.43 10.39 10.26
CA LEU A 154 -5.93 9.01 10.20
C LEU A 154 -4.83 7.98 10.46
N ASP A 155 -5.25 6.81 10.90
CA ASP A 155 -4.42 5.64 11.17
C ASP A 155 -4.72 4.49 10.20
N HIS A 156 -3.92 3.44 10.28
CA HIS A 156 -4.14 2.20 9.53
C HIS A 156 -5.54 1.63 9.78
N GLY A 157 -6.22 1.19 8.70
CA GLY A 157 -7.57 0.63 8.77
C GLY A 157 -8.70 1.66 8.74
N PHE A 158 -8.43 2.92 8.37
CA PHE A 158 -9.49 3.92 8.29
C PHE A 158 -10.54 3.58 7.21
N PHE A 159 -10.16 2.86 6.17
CA PHE A 159 -11.04 2.48 5.07
C PHE A 159 -12.21 1.56 5.52
N ASP A 160 -12.04 0.82 6.59
CA ASP A 160 -13.07 -0.04 7.18
C ASP A 160 -14.21 0.74 7.89
N ARG A 161 -14.06 2.06 8.00
CA ARG A 161 -14.97 2.90 8.79
C ARG A 161 -16.05 3.59 7.95
N LEU A 162 -16.44 2.98 6.83
CA LEU A 162 -17.51 3.51 5.96
C LEU A 162 -18.82 3.72 6.76
N GLY A 163 -19.41 4.89 6.57
CA GLY A 163 -20.64 5.30 7.27
C GLY A 163 -20.40 5.92 8.64
N SER A 164 -19.19 5.81 9.21
CA SER A 164 -18.83 6.46 10.49
C SER A 164 -17.71 7.50 10.36
N LEU A 165 -16.89 7.39 9.31
CA LEU A 165 -15.78 8.30 9.03
C LEU A 165 -15.96 8.92 7.64
N PRO A 166 -16.18 10.26 7.53
CA PRO A 166 -16.40 10.92 6.24
C PRO A 166 -15.25 10.74 5.25
N GLN A 167 -14.01 10.70 5.73
CA GLN A 167 -12.82 10.50 4.92
C GLN A 167 -12.80 9.14 4.21
N THR A 168 -13.46 8.11 4.77
CA THR A 168 -13.60 6.81 4.09
C THR A 168 -14.45 6.96 2.83
N GLN A 169 -15.57 7.71 2.92
CA GLN A 169 -16.41 7.96 1.74
C GLN A 169 -15.67 8.80 0.70
N ASP A 170 -14.96 9.84 1.14
CA ASP A 170 -14.10 10.66 0.27
C ASP A 170 -13.07 9.80 -0.47
N CYS A 171 -12.39 8.92 0.23
CA CYS A 171 -11.41 8.00 -0.36
C CYS A 171 -12.04 7.10 -1.45
N ILE A 172 -13.23 6.56 -1.18
CA ILE A 172 -13.96 5.74 -2.16
C ILE A 172 -14.32 6.58 -3.38
N ASP A 173 -14.78 7.81 -3.17
CA ASP A 173 -15.19 8.70 -4.25
C ASP A 173 -13.98 9.13 -5.12
N GLU A 174 -12.83 9.39 -4.51
CA GLU A 174 -11.58 9.66 -5.22
C GLU A 174 -11.13 8.45 -6.04
N ILE A 175 -11.07 7.25 -5.45
CA ILE A 175 -10.73 6.02 -6.19
C ILE A 175 -11.69 5.82 -7.38
N ALA A 176 -13.00 6.06 -7.17
CA ALA A 176 -14.00 5.93 -8.23
C ALA A 176 -13.79 6.92 -9.39
N LYS A 177 -13.24 8.13 -9.14
CA LYS A 177 -12.86 9.07 -10.20
C LYS A 177 -11.74 8.48 -11.07
N TYR A 178 -10.66 7.99 -10.45
CA TYR A 178 -9.55 7.36 -11.18
C TYR A 178 -10.01 6.18 -12.04
N ILE A 179 -10.91 5.34 -11.52
CA ILE A 179 -11.46 4.21 -12.28
C ILE A 179 -12.29 4.67 -13.48
N LYS A 180 -13.03 5.78 -13.35
CA LYS A 180 -13.86 6.33 -14.45
C LYS A 180 -13.03 7.00 -15.54
N GLU A 181 -11.85 7.49 -15.21
CA GLU A 181 -10.94 8.18 -16.13
C GLU A 181 -10.06 7.21 -16.95
N MET A 182 -10.03 5.91 -16.58
CA MET A 182 -9.40 4.86 -17.40
C MET A 182 -10.19 4.65 -18.69
#